data_b52ed34a76757ed8767e776f134ca5bd
#
_entry.id   b52ed34a76757ed8767e776f134ca5bd
#
_cell.length_a   1.000
_cell.length_b   1.000
_cell.length_c   1.000
_cell.angle_alpha   90.00
_cell.angle_beta   90.00
_cell.angle_gamma   90.00
#
_symmetry.space_group_name_H-M   'P 1'
#
loop_
_entity.id
_entity.type
_entity.pdbx_description
1 polymer ?
#
loop_
_entity_poly.entity_id
_entity_poly.type
_entity_poly.pdbx_seq_one_letter_code
_entity_poly.pdbx_strand_id
1 'polypeptide(L)'
;MSQWFNQFYAAIAQSPLSHWLETLPAQLKHWQLEASHGDLPKWQKVLKNLPEVKTTHVDVATKVEIGAPGEMSEGEQKQATHLLKRMMPWRKGPFSVHGIEINTEWRSDWKWDR
;
A
#
# COMPACT_ATOMS: atom_id res chain seq x y z
N MET A 1 1.55 7.78 9.63
CA MET A 1 2.36 8.29 8.49
C MET A 1 3.45 9.24 8.93
N SER A 2 3.21 10.13 9.88
CA SER A 2 4.25 11.04 10.39
C SER A 2 5.48 10.32 11.00
N GLN A 3 5.30 9.15 11.63
CA GLN A 3 6.41 8.38 12.20
C GLN A 3 7.42 7.90 11.15
N TRP A 4 6.97 7.53 9.97
CA TRP A 4 7.83 7.10 8.87
C TRP A 4 8.78 8.22 8.47
N PHE A 5 8.24 9.40 8.30
CA PHE A 5 9.05 10.55 7.92
C PHE A 5 10.01 10.96 9.03
N ASN A 6 9.62 10.83 10.30
CA ASN A 6 10.49 11.16 11.42
C ASN A 6 11.74 10.26 11.45
N GLN A 7 11.58 8.96 11.25
CA GLN A 7 12.69 8.02 11.17
C GLN A 7 13.57 8.32 9.95
N PHE A 8 12.96 8.61 8.82
CA PHE A 8 13.65 8.99 7.60
C PHE A 8 14.45 10.27 7.79
N TYR A 9 13.87 11.30 8.40
CA TYR A 9 14.57 12.55 8.67
C TYR A 9 15.74 12.35 9.63
N ALA A 10 15.57 11.53 10.65
CA ALA A 10 16.67 11.20 11.58
C ALA A 10 17.83 10.50 10.85
N ALA A 11 17.53 9.59 9.94
CA ALA A 11 18.53 8.93 9.11
C ALA A 11 19.25 9.92 8.18
N ILE A 12 18.53 10.83 7.53
CA ILE A 12 19.10 11.85 6.66
C ILE A 12 20.00 12.82 7.45
N ALA A 13 19.62 13.16 8.67
CA ALA A 13 20.43 14.07 9.52
C ALA A 13 21.84 13.53 9.78
N GLN A 14 22.00 12.21 9.79
CA GLN A 14 23.29 11.54 10.00
C GLN A 14 24.03 11.21 8.69
N SER A 15 23.52 11.68 7.55
CA SER A 15 24.02 11.36 6.22
C SER A 15 24.62 12.60 5.54
N PRO A 16 25.34 12.41 4.41
CA PRO A 16 25.76 13.53 3.56
C PRO A 16 24.62 14.36 2.98
N LEU A 17 23.38 13.88 3.07
CA LEU A 17 22.18 14.55 2.56
C LEU A 17 21.47 15.41 3.63
N SER A 18 22.13 15.67 4.76
CA SER A 18 21.51 16.42 5.87
C SER A 18 20.96 17.80 5.46
N HIS A 19 21.53 18.43 4.45
CA HIS A 19 21.05 19.71 3.93
C HIS A 19 19.63 19.63 3.32
N TRP A 20 19.15 18.43 2.95
CA TRP A 20 17.78 18.26 2.46
C TRP A 20 16.74 18.56 3.53
N LEU A 21 17.11 18.47 4.82
CA LEU A 21 16.19 18.78 5.91
C LEU A 21 15.72 20.24 5.93
N GLU A 22 16.42 21.12 5.24
CA GLU A 22 16.02 22.52 5.13
C GLU A 22 14.75 22.72 4.30
N THR A 23 14.50 21.83 3.32
CA THR A 23 13.40 22.00 2.36
C THR A 23 12.46 20.78 2.29
N LEU A 24 12.98 19.57 2.43
CA LEU A 24 12.22 18.35 2.18
C LEU A 24 11.02 18.16 3.12
N PRO A 25 11.14 18.39 4.45
CA PRO A 25 9.99 18.24 5.33
C PRO A 25 8.81 19.14 4.96
N ALA A 26 9.08 20.38 4.61
CA ALA A 26 8.05 21.31 4.18
C ALA A 26 7.41 20.91 2.86
N GLN A 27 8.19 20.41 1.91
CA GLN A 27 7.70 19.94 0.61
C GLN A 27 6.79 18.71 0.77
N LEU A 28 7.19 17.73 1.59
CA LEU A 28 6.40 16.54 1.83
C LEU A 28 5.09 16.85 2.57
N LYS A 29 5.14 17.78 3.51
CA LYS A 29 3.95 18.25 4.22
C LYS A 29 2.97 18.95 3.27
N HIS A 30 3.48 19.81 2.39
CA HIS A 30 2.66 20.44 1.36
C HIS A 30 2.01 19.40 0.44
N TRP A 31 2.76 18.40 0.01
CA TRP A 31 2.24 17.31 -0.82
C TRP A 31 1.10 16.56 -0.14
N GLN A 32 1.26 16.25 1.14
CA GLN A 32 0.23 15.53 1.89
C GLN A 32 -1.06 16.34 2.06
N LEU A 33 -0.94 17.64 2.29
CA LEU A 33 -2.09 18.48 2.66
C LEU A 33 -2.76 19.14 1.46
N GLU A 34 -1.99 19.55 0.45
CA GLU A 34 -2.49 20.43 -0.60
C GLU A 34 -2.42 19.82 -2.01
N ALA A 35 -1.47 18.92 -2.24
CA ALA A 35 -1.25 18.33 -3.57
C ALA A 35 -1.59 16.82 -3.62
N SER A 36 -2.34 16.30 -2.66
CA SER A 36 -2.73 14.91 -2.64
C SER A 36 -3.78 14.61 -3.72
N HIS A 37 -3.81 13.34 -4.15
CA HIS A 37 -4.80 12.88 -5.12
C HIS A 37 -6.22 13.06 -4.59
N GLY A 38 -7.16 13.47 -5.46
CA GLY A 38 -8.55 13.73 -5.07
C GLY A 38 -9.26 12.53 -4.43
N ASP A 39 -8.90 11.31 -4.80
CA ASP A 39 -9.47 10.07 -4.24
C ASP A 39 -8.80 9.61 -2.94
N LEU A 40 -7.76 10.30 -2.47
CA LEU A 40 -7.03 9.88 -1.28
C LEU A 40 -7.93 9.68 -0.04
N PRO A 41 -8.87 10.59 0.28
CA PRO A 41 -9.78 10.38 1.41
C PRO A 41 -10.61 9.10 1.26
N LYS A 42 -11.06 8.78 0.06
CA LYS A 42 -11.79 7.56 -0.25
C LYS A 42 -10.93 6.32 0.00
N TRP A 43 -9.69 6.32 -0.46
CA TRP A 43 -8.76 5.22 -0.26
C TRP A 43 -8.39 5.03 1.20
N GLN A 44 -8.16 6.12 1.92
CA GLN A 44 -7.89 6.06 3.36
C GLN A 44 -9.06 5.45 4.13
N LYS A 45 -10.30 5.78 3.75
CA LYS A 45 -11.49 5.19 4.34
C LYS A 45 -11.59 3.68 4.07
N VAL A 46 -11.24 3.25 2.86
CA VAL A 46 -11.16 1.82 2.52
C VAL A 46 -10.16 1.11 3.43
N LEU A 47 -8.94 1.63 3.54
CA LEU A 47 -7.89 1.03 4.37
C LEU A 47 -8.32 0.94 5.84
N LYS A 48 -8.98 1.97 6.35
CA LYS A 48 -9.45 2.00 7.73
C LYS A 48 -10.52 0.95 8.01
N ASN A 49 -11.33 0.62 7.02
CA ASN A 49 -12.45 -0.31 7.16
C ASN A 49 -12.12 -1.76 6.77
N LEU A 50 -10.91 -2.01 6.26
CA LEU A 50 -10.47 -3.38 5.98
C LEU A 50 -10.41 -4.18 7.27
N PRO A 51 -10.87 -5.45 7.27
CA PRO A 51 -10.74 -6.32 8.43
C PRO A 51 -9.28 -6.50 8.82
N GLU A 52 -8.99 -6.43 10.12
CA GLU A 52 -7.67 -6.79 10.64
C GLU A 52 -7.56 -8.29 10.75
N VAL A 53 -6.71 -8.87 9.93
CA VAL A 53 -6.49 -10.31 9.89
C VAL A 53 -5.01 -10.60 9.97
N LYS A 54 -4.63 -11.54 10.82
CA LYS A 54 -3.24 -11.95 10.96
C LYS A 54 -2.78 -12.67 9.70
N THR A 55 -1.70 -12.17 9.12
CA THR A 55 -1.06 -12.76 7.96
C THR A 55 -0.17 -13.92 8.37
N THR A 56 -0.38 -15.10 7.77
CA THR A 56 0.43 -16.29 8.01
C THR A 56 1.38 -16.62 6.87
N HIS A 57 1.24 -15.93 5.74
CA HIS A 57 1.98 -16.23 4.52
C HIS A 57 2.30 -14.95 3.76
N VAL A 58 3.54 -14.82 3.30
CA VAL A 58 3.97 -13.74 2.41
C VAL A 58 4.87 -14.35 1.35
N ASP A 59 4.51 -14.14 0.09
CA ASP A 59 5.30 -14.56 -1.06
C ASP A 59 5.37 -13.40 -2.06
N VAL A 60 6.57 -13.04 -2.45
CA VAL A 60 6.80 -11.94 -3.41
C VAL A 60 7.65 -12.41 -4.60
N ALA A 61 7.81 -13.73 -4.74
CA ALA A 61 8.65 -14.29 -5.81
C ALA A 61 8.02 -14.14 -7.19
N THR A 62 6.78 -14.60 -7.35
CA THR A 62 6.06 -14.54 -8.63
C THR A 62 5.14 -13.32 -8.71
N LYS A 63 4.42 -13.05 -7.64
CA LYS A 63 3.54 -11.89 -7.49
C LYS A 63 3.57 -11.45 -6.03
N VAL A 64 3.02 -10.30 -5.74
CA VAL A 64 2.84 -9.88 -4.34
C VAL A 64 1.64 -10.60 -3.76
N GLU A 65 1.91 -11.54 -2.87
CA GLU A 65 0.89 -12.34 -2.20
C GLU A 65 1.05 -12.20 -0.69
N ILE A 66 0.03 -11.67 -0.06
CA ILE A 66 -0.01 -11.42 1.39
C ILE A 66 -1.19 -12.17 1.96
N GLY A 67 -0.90 -13.09 2.88
CA GLY A 67 -1.89 -13.96 3.44
C GLY A 67 -2.26 -15.12 2.54
N ALA A 68 -3.09 -16.03 3.05
CA ALA A 68 -3.56 -17.22 2.38
C ALA A 68 -5.08 -17.32 2.44
N PRO A 69 -5.71 -18.08 1.54
CA PRO A 69 -7.14 -18.41 1.66
C PRO A 69 -7.44 -19.03 3.02
N GLY A 70 -8.59 -18.70 3.59
CA GLY A 70 -9.03 -19.26 4.86
C GLY A 70 -8.63 -18.48 6.11
N GLU A 71 -7.81 -17.44 5.99
CA GLU A 71 -7.46 -16.59 7.12
C GLU A 71 -8.61 -15.66 7.55
N MET A 72 -9.52 -15.36 6.64
CA MET A 72 -10.70 -14.55 6.88
C MET A 72 -11.95 -15.41 6.96
N SER A 73 -12.92 -14.99 7.77
CA SER A 73 -14.28 -15.53 7.69
C SER A 73 -14.90 -15.19 6.34
N GLU A 74 -15.98 -15.89 5.97
CA GLU A 74 -16.69 -15.63 4.72
C GLU A 74 -17.21 -14.18 4.64
N GLY A 75 -17.75 -13.66 5.74
CA GLY A 75 -18.22 -12.29 5.83
C GLY A 75 -17.09 -11.25 5.70
N GLU A 76 -15.97 -11.51 6.36
CA GLU A 76 -14.78 -10.66 6.25
C GLU A 76 -14.22 -10.65 4.83
N GLN A 77 -14.20 -11.82 4.16
CA GLN A 77 -13.72 -11.91 2.79
C GLN A 77 -14.60 -11.14 1.81
N LYS A 78 -15.91 -11.21 1.96
CA LYS A 78 -16.86 -10.44 1.17
C LYS A 78 -16.67 -8.93 1.38
N GLN A 79 -16.54 -8.51 2.62
CA GLN A 79 -16.30 -7.11 2.98
C GLN A 79 -14.99 -6.60 2.38
N ALA A 80 -13.89 -7.34 2.57
CA ALA A 80 -12.59 -6.99 2.03
C ALA A 80 -12.60 -6.91 0.51
N THR A 81 -13.23 -7.86 -0.17
CA THR A 81 -13.37 -7.87 -1.62
C THR A 81 -14.10 -6.62 -2.11
N HIS A 82 -15.19 -6.27 -1.47
CA HIS A 82 -15.95 -5.06 -1.80
C HIS A 82 -15.12 -3.79 -1.61
N LEU A 83 -14.41 -3.68 -0.50
CA LEU A 83 -13.56 -2.53 -0.19
C LEU A 83 -12.39 -2.40 -1.17
N LEU A 84 -11.72 -3.50 -1.52
CA LEU A 84 -10.61 -3.50 -2.47
C LEU A 84 -11.08 -3.11 -3.88
N LYS A 85 -12.29 -3.50 -4.27
CA LYS A 85 -12.88 -3.05 -5.54
C LYS A 85 -13.09 -1.54 -5.61
N ARG A 86 -13.31 -0.89 -4.47
CA ARG A 86 -13.46 0.57 -4.41
C ARG A 86 -12.17 1.33 -4.68
N MET A 87 -11.03 0.66 -4.62
CA MET A 87 -9.72 1.23 -4.95
C MET A 87 -9.34 1.06 -6.42
N MET A 88 -10.18 0.42 -7.22
CA MET A 88 -9.92 0.24 -8.65
C MET A 88 -9.84 1.59 -9.40
N PRO A 89 -9.07 1.66 -10.46
CA PRO A 89 -8.31 0.56 -11.08
C PRO A 89 -6.96 0.32 -10.39
N TRP A 90 -6.63 -0.94 -10.19
CA TRP A 90 -5.30 -1.35 -9.77
C TRP A 90 -4.37 -1.37 -10.98
N ARG A 91 -3.28 -0.65 -10.92
CA ARG A 91 -2.46 -0.42 -12.12
C ARG A 91 -1.35 -1.44 -12.31
N LYS A 92 -0.61 -1.73 -11.26
CA LYS A 92 0.52 -2.65 -11.30
C LYS A 92 0.27 -3.81 -10.36
N GLY A 93 0.55 -5.01 -10.82
CA GLY A 93 0.33 -6.22 -10.07
C GLY A 93 0.61 -7.44 -10.92
N PRO A 94 -0.04 -8.55 -10.73
CA PRO A 94 -1.21 -8.77 -9.86
C PRO A 94 -0.89 -8.81 -8.37
N PHE A 95 -1.94 -8.80 -7.54
CA PHE A 95 -1.82 -8.96 -6.10
C PHE A 95 -2.76 -10.05 -5.61
N SER A 96 -2.39 -10.71 -4.51
CA SER A 96 -3.27 -11.59 -3.77
C SER A 96 -3.25 -11.19 -2.29
N VAL A 97 -4.41 -10.94 -1.72
CA VAL A 97 -4.56 -10.52 -0.33
C VAL A 97 -5.55 -11.46 0.36
N HIS A 98 -5.05 -12.26 1.30
CA HIS A 98 -5.84 -13.27 2.02
C HIS A 98 -6.67 -14.18 1.11
N GLY A 99 -6.10 -14.56 -0.05
CA GLY A 99 -6.79 -15.35 -1.06
C GLY A 99 -7.66 -14.57 -2.04
N ILE A 100 -7.79 -13.27 -1.87
CA ILE A 100 -8.51 -12.40 -2.81
C ILE A 100 -7.58 -12.02 -3.95
N GLU A 101 -7.90 -12.48 -5.16
CA GLU A 101 -7.12 -12.17 -6.35
C GLU A 101 -7.49 -10.78 -6.89
N ILE A 102 -6.46 -9.94 -7.05
CA ILE A 102 -6.62 -8.58 -7.59
C ILE A 102 -5.91 -8.54 -8.94
N ASN A 103 -6.68 -8.52 -10.01
CA ASN A 103 -6.15 -8.35 -11.34
C ASN A 103 -5.89 -6.87 -11.62
N THR A 104 -4.90 -6.58 -12.46
CA THR A 104 -4.42 -5.22 -12.69
C THR A 104 -4.31 -4.91 -14.18
N GLU A 105 -4.29 -3.61 -14.52
CA GLU A 105 -4.11 -3.17 -15.91
C GLU A 105 -2.76 -3.62 -16.49
N TRP A 106 -1.72 -3.63 -15.65
CA TRP A 106 -0.36 -4.01 -16.03
C TRP A 106 0.06 -5.25 -15.25
N ARG A 107 0.54 -6.23 -15.97
CA ARG A 107 1.05 -7.49 -15.39
C ARG A 107 2.56 -7.35 -15.15
N SER A 108 2.92 -6.84 -13.98
CA SER A 108 4.32 -6.63 -13.58
C SER A 108 5.07 -7.96 -13.39
N ASP A 109 4.36 -9.04 -13.06
CA ASP A 109 4.92 -10.39 -12.94
C ASP A 109 5.58 -10.87 -14.22
N TRP A 110 5.06 -10.48 -15.39
CA TRP A 110 5.61 -10.87 -16.68
C TRP A 110 7.02 -10.34 -16.92
N LYS A 111 7.41 -9.27 -16.26
CA LYS A 111 8.77 -8.72 -16.37
C LYS A 111 9.80 -9.62 -15.71
N TRP A 112 9.42 -10.40 -14.74
CA TRP A 112 10.32 -11.28 -14.00
C TRP A 112 10.46 -12.65 -14.66
N ASP A 113 9.53 -13.02 -15.52
CA ASP A 113 9.51 -14.29 -16.21
C ASP A 113 10.40 -14.32 -17.47
N ARG A 114 11.04 -13.21 -17.82
CA ARG A 114 11.84 -13.07 -19.05
C ARG A 114 13.33 -12.99 -18.80
#